data_6a56a90aa114b7ba3188b46e79322427
#
_entry.id   6a56a90aa114b7ba3188b46e79322427
#
_cell.length_a   1.000
_cell.length_b   1.000
_cell.length_c   1.000
_cell.angle_alpha   90.00
_cell.angle_beta   90.00
_cell.angle_gamma   90.00
#
_symmetry.space_group_name_H-M   'P 1'
#
loop_
_entity.id
_entity.type
_entity.pdbx_description
1 polymer ?
#
loop_
_entity_poly.entity_id
_entity_poly.type
_entity_poly.pdbx_seq_one_letter_code
_entity_poly.pdbx_strand_id
1 'polypeptide(L)'
;NSPFNPSEGDMVLCRYNAPLVSAFYDLIMQGKSAYVLGRDMTKGLVNAVNKITKNGNMGSDEFLQLLDQDFHYNYNRLIKLEKTNQAHALEDKFECIRIFATKATTVTGILAEIKRVFNGNEKGEIMLSTVHKAKGLEADNVYILATERMPHPKASDMREELNICYVAITRAKKNLHYCGPKPNSR
;
A
#
# COMPACT_ATOMS: atom_id res chain seq x y z
N ASN A 1 -10.88 3.04 18.07
CA ASN A 1 -10.23 3.54 16.83
C ASN A 1 -9.86 4.99 17.03
N SER A 2 -8.59 5.31 16.85
CA SER A 2 -8.15 6.70 16.82
C SER A 2 -8.56 7.30 15.47
N PRO A 3 -9.01 8.57 15.44
CA PRO A 3 -9.22 9.26 14.18
C PRO A 3 -7.90 9.35 13.41
N PHE A 4 -7.94 9.14 12.09
CA PHE A 4 -6.75 9.28 11.24
C PHE A 4 -6.51 10.78 10.96
N ASN A 5 -5.62 11.38 11.71
CA ASN A 5 -5.27 12.80 11.56
C ASN A 5 -3.77 13.03 11.85
N PRO A 6 -2.86 12.45 11.08
CA PRO A 6 -1.43 12.66 11.26
C PRO A 6 -1.01 14.10 10.93
N SER A 7 0.06 14.55 11.56
CA SER A 7 0.67 15.87 11.43
C SER A 7 2.14 15.76 11.02
N GLU A 8 2.80 16.89 10.80
CA GLU A 8 4.23 16.96 10.51
C GLU A 8 5.07 16.15 11.50
N GLY A 9 5.98 15.33 10.99
CA GLY A 9 6.85 14.45 11.77
C GLY A 9 6.23 13.11 12.18
N ASP A 10 4.93 12.90 11.91
CA ASP A 10 4.26 11.64 12.20
C ASP A 10 4.57 10.58 11.13
N MET A 11 4.44 9.32 11.53
CA MET A 11 4.63 8.15 10.68
C MET A 11 3.31 7.39 10.51
N VAL A 12 3.00 7.02 9.29
CA VAL A 12 1.85 6.18 8.95
C VAL A 12 2.36 4.84 8.44
N LEU A 13 1.98 3.76 9.11
CA LEU A 13 2.41 2.40 8.79
C LEU A 13 1.25 1.53 8.34
N CYS A 14 1.54 0.63 7.41
CA CYS A 14 0.62 -0.43 7.01
C CYS A 14 1.40 -1.69 6.63
N ARG A 15 0.74 -2.85 6.74
CA ARG A 15 1.26 -4.13 6.22
C ARG A 15 1.30 -4.13 4.68
N TYR A 16 0.40 -3.38 4.04
CA TYR A 16 0.12 -3.34 2.61
C TYR A 16 0.37 -1.96 2.02
N ASN A 17 0.61 -1.90 0.70
CA ASN A 17 0.85 -0.65 -0.01
C ASN A 17 -0.45 0.07 -0.39
N ALA A 18 -1.50 -0.66 -0.77
CA ALA A 18 -2.75 -0.06 -1.24
C ALA A 18 -3.39 0.90 -0.22
N PRO A 19 -3.52 0.55 1.08
CA PRO A 19 -4.01 1.49 2.09
C PRO A 19 -3.12 2.73 2.26
N LEU A 20 -1.79 2.60 2.09
CA LEU A 20 -0.87 3.75 2.14
C LEU A 20 -1.10 4.71 0.97
N VAL A 21 -1.32 4.18 -0.23
CA VAL A 21 -1.63 5.00 -1.41
C VAL A 21 -2.95 5.74 -1.23
N SER A 22 -4.00 5.08 -0.71
CA SER A 22 -5.26 5.75 -0.37
C SER A 22 -5.06 6.87 0.66
N ALA A 23 -4.38 6.56 1.77
CA ALA A 23 -4.10 7.53 2.82
C ALA A 23 -3.26 8.72 2.31
N PHE A 24 -2.31 8.48 1.41
CA PHE A 24 -1.55 9.55 0.76
C PHE A 24 -2.49 10.53 0.04
N TYR A 25 -3.41 10.03 -0.80
CA TYR A 25 -4.35 10.90 -1.49
C TYR A 25 -5.27 11.66 -0.53
N ASP A 26 -5.75 11.01 0.54
CA ASP A 26 -6.58 11.64 1.55
C ASP A 26 -5.85 12.80 2.26
N LEU A 27 -4.57 12.62 2.59
CA LEU A 27 -3.74 13.67 3.19
C LEU A 27 -3.50 14.84 2.23
N ILE A 28 -3.19 14.56 0.97
CA ILE A 28 -3.00 15.60 -0.05
C ILE A 28 -4.31 16.39 -0.26
N MET A 29 -5.46 15.73 -0.29
CA MET A 29 -6.76 16.42 -0.38
C MET A 29 -7.07 17.29 0.84
N GLN A 30 -6.54 16.96 2.01
CA GLN A 30 -6.61 17.79 3.23
C GLN A 30 -5.58 18.92 3.24
N GLY A 31 -4.78 19.10 2.18
CA GLY A 31 -3.73 20.11 2.09
C GLY A 31 -2.47 19.77 2.89
N LYS A 32 -2.32 18.53 3.34
CA LYS A 32 -1.15 18.09 4.10
C LYS A 32 -0.03 17.62 3.19
N SER A 33 1.21 17.87 3.59
CA SER A 33 2.41 17.40 2.89
C SER A 33 2.78 16.00 3.35
N ALA A 34 2.81 15.04 2.43
CA ALA A 34 3.09 13.64 2.73
C ALA A 34 3.92 12.99 1.63
N TYR A 35 4.64 11.92 1.96
CA TYR A 35 5.38 11.10 0.99
C TYR A 35 5.32 9.63 1.34
N VAL A 36 5.42 8.78 0.31
CA VAL A 36 5.39 7.32 0.47
C VAL A 36 6.78 6.74 0.24
N LEU A 37 7.32 6.03 1.24
CA LEU A 37 8.54 5.27 1.09
C LEU A 37 8.30 4.03 0.22
N GLY A 38 8.82 4.03 -1.01
CA GLY A 38 8.51 2.90 -1.88
C GLY A 38 9.05 2.99 -3.30
N ARG A 39 10.18 3.64 -3.54
CA ARG A 39 10.79 3.77 -4.89
C ARG A 39 10.96 2.44 -5.64
N ASP A 40 11.26 1.36 -4.93
CA ASP A 40 11.34 0.00 -5.47
C ASP A 40 9.99 -0.51 -5.98
N MET A 41 8.87 -0.05 -5.39
CA MET A 41 7.51 -0.38 -5.82
C MET A 41 7.18 0.18 -7.20
N THR A 42 7.69 1.38 -7.54
CA THR A 42 7.45 2.03 -8.82
C THR A 42 7.73 1.09 -9.99
N LYS A 43 8.92 0.48 -9.99
CA LYS A 43 9.33 -0.43 -11.07
C LYS A 43 8.40 -1.63 -11.19
N GLY A 44 8.00 -2.21 -10.06
CA GLY A 44 7.11 -3.37 -10.02
C GLY A 44 5.70 -3.07 -10.54
N LEU A 45 5.14 -1.89 -10.19
CA LEU A 45 3.82 -1.44 -10.65
C LEU A 45 3.85 -1.03 -12.13
N VAL A 46 4.85 -0.24 -12.55
CA VAL A 46 5.04 0.17 -13.95
C VAL A 46 5.18 -1.05 -14.87
N ASN A 47 5.98 -2.05 -14.48
CA ASN A 47 6.14 -3.27 -15.25
C ASN A 47 4.82 -4.06 -15.35
N ALA A 48 4.01 -4.10 -14.28
CA ALA A 48 2.72 -4.77 -14.32
C ALA A 48 1.75 -4.08 -15.29
N VAL A 49 1.66 -2.75 -15.24
CA VAL A 49 0.83 -1.96 -16.18
C VAL A 49 1.29 -2.20 -17.61
N ASN A 50 2.58 -2.05 -17.89
CA ASN A 50 3.15 -2.22 -19.23
C ASN A 50 2.94 -3.63 -19.80
N LYS A 51 3.03 -4.66 -18.95
CA LYS A 51 2.77 -6.05 -19.35
C LYS A 51 1.33 -6.24 -19.82
N ILE A 52 0.35 -5.67 -19.09
CA ILE A 52 -1.07 -5.80 -19.40
C ILE A 52 -1.39 -5.04 -20.71
N THR A 53 -0.84 -3.85 -20.87
CA THR A 53 -1.11 -2.98 -22.01
C THR A 53 -0.22 -3.26 -23.23
N LYS A 54 0.75 -4.17 -23.12
CA LYS A 54 1.80 -4.42 -24.14
C LYS A 54 2.52 -3.13 -24.55
N ASN A 55 2.77 -2.25 -23.58
CA ASN A 55 3.34 -0.90 -23.75
C ASN A 55 2.46 0.06 -24.60
N GLY A 56 1.20 -0.29 -24.84
CA GLY A 56 0.23 0.59 -25.50
C GLY A 56 -0.40 1.59 -24.56
N ASN A 57 -0.99 2.65 -25.12
CA ASN A 57 -1.82 3.58 -24.36
C ASN A 57 -3.29 3.31 -24.67
N MET A 58 -4.14 3.36 -23.64
CA MET A 58 -5.58 3.14 -23.73
C MET A 58 -6.29 3.92 -22.63
N GLY A 59 -7.62 3.95 -22.66
CA GLY A 59 -8.43 4.52 -21.59
C GLY A 59 -8.32 3.73 -20.28
N SER A 60 -8.52 4.38 -19.15
CA SER A 60 -8.46 3.72 -17.82
C SER A 60 -9.55 2.65 -17.66
N ASP A 61 -10.72 2.83 -18.25
CA ASP A 61 -11.83 1.85 -18.15
C ASP A 61 -11.50 0.56 -18.90
N GLU A 62 -10.97 0.66 -20.12
CA GLU A 62 -10.49 -0.49 -20.88
C GLU A 62 -9.33 -1.20 -20.16
N PHE A 63 -8.40 -0.42 -19.64
CA PHE A 63 -7.29 -0.95 -18.84
C PHE A 63 -7.78 -1.70 -17.61
N LEU A 64 -8.76 -1.18 -16.86
CA LEU A 64 -9.30 -1.83 -15.66
C LEU A 64 -9.92 -3.19 -15.99
N GLN A 65 -10.59 -3.34 -17.13
CA GLN A 65 -11.13 -4.64 -17.58
C GLN A 65 -10.00 -5.66 -17.82
N LEU A 66 -8.93 -5.24 -18.49
CA LEU A 66 -7.76 -6.10 -18.72
C LEU A 66 -7.02 -6.44 -17.41
N LEU A 67 -6.91 -5.47 -16.52
CA LEU A 67 -6.30 -5.65 -15.20
C LEU A 67 -7.06 -6.69 -14.37
N ASP A 68 -8.41 -6.61 -14.35
CA ASP A 68 -9.26 -7.56 -13.64
C ASP A 68 -9.11 -8.98 -14.21
N GLN A 69 -9.05 -9.13 -15.54
CA GLN A 69 -8.85 -10.43 -16.19
C GLN A 69 -7.48 -11.03 -15.85
N ASP A 70 -6.38 -10.24 -15.97
CA ASP A 70 -5.01 -10.69 -15.63
C ASP A 70 -4.92 -11.07 -14.16
N PHE A 71 -5.53 -10.29 -13.27
CA PHE A 71 -5.57 -10.57 -11.84
C PHE A 71 -6.25 -11.90 -11.54
N HIS A 72 -7.49 -12.10 -11.99
CA HIS A 72 -8.24 -13.33 -11.71
C HIS A 72 -7.53 -14.58 -12.25
N TYR A 73 -6.96 -14.50 -13.45
CA TYR A 73 -6.19 -15.60 -14.03
C TYR A 73 -4.97 -15.95 -13.17
N ASN A 74 -4.14 -14.97 -12.84
CA ASN A 74 -2.89 -15.19 -12.09
C ASN A 74 -3.15 -15.55 -10.62
N TYR A 75 -4.13 -14.91 -9.98
CA TYR A 75 -4.51 -15.18 -8.59
C TYR A 75 -4.98 -16.62 -8.43
N ASN A 76 -5.92 -17.07 -9.25
CA ASN A 76 -6.43 -18.43 -9.21
C ASN A 76 -5.32 -19.47 -9.48
N ARG A 77 -4.38 -19.17 -10.39
CA ARG A 77 -3.22 -20.01 -10.65
C ARG A 77 -2.31 -20.12 -9.42
N LEU A 78 -2.05 -19.01 -8.72
CA LEU A 78 -1.21 -19.00 -7.52
C LEU A 78 -1.88 -19.78 -6.37
N ILE A 79 -3.19 -19.63 -6.19
CA ILE A 79 -3.95 -20.40 -5.18
C ILE A 79 -3.88 -21.90 -5.46
N LYS A 80 -4.09 -22.31 -6.72
CA LYS A 80 -3.97 -23.74 -7.12
C LYS A 80 -2.56 -24.31 -6.90
N LEU A 81 -1.54 -23.48 -6.94
CA LEU A 81 -0.14 -23.85 -6.69
C LEU A 81 0.26 -23.70 -5.21
N GLU A 82 -0.69 -23.41 -4.33
CA GLU A 82 -0.48 -23.17 -2.88
C GLU A 82 0.51 -22.03 -2.57
N LYS A 83 0.74 -21.12 -3.53
CA LYS A 83 1.63 -19.95 -3.40
C LYS A 83 0.93 -18.76 -2.76
N THR A 84 0.40 -18.95 -1.55
CA THR A 84 -0.47 -18.01 -0.85
C THR A 84 0.19 -16.62 -0.67
N ASN A 85 1.46 -16.57 -0.25
CA ASN A 85 2.16 -15.28 -0.07
C ASN A 85 2.30 -14.50 -1.38
N GLN A 86 2.52 -15.21 -2.51
CA GLN A 86 2.58 -14.57 -3.83
C GLN A 86 1.20 -14.09 -4.29
N ALA A 87 0.13 -14.83 -3.96
CA ALA A 87 -1.24 -14.41 -4.25
C ALA A 87 -1.60 -13.11 -3.50
N HIS A 88 -1.25 -13.01 -2.21
CA HIS A 88 -1.47 -11.78 -1.42
C HIS A 88 -0.64 -10.59 -1.92
N ALA A 89 0.62 -10.82 -2.34
CA ALA A 89 1.43 -9.76 -2.93
C ALA A 89 0.86 -9.29 -4.28
N LEU A 90 0.28 -10.20 -5.06
CA LEU A 90 -0.43 -9.86 -6.31
C LEU A 90 -1.69 -9.04 -6.02
N GLU A 91 -2.46 -9.41 -4.99
CA GLU A 91 -3.67 -8.70 -4.57
C GLU A 91 -3.36 -7.25 -4.15
N ASP A 92 -2.37 -7.03 -3.28
CA ASP A 92 -1.94 -5.68 -2.86
C ASP A 92 -1.48 -4.84 -4.07
N LYS A 93 -0.72 -5.45 -4.99
CA LYS A 93 -0.30 -4.78 -6.23
C LYS A 93 -1.48 -4.39 -7.11
N PHE A 94 -2.46 -5.28 -7.26
CA PHE A 94 -3.67 -5.05 -8.02
C PHE A 94 -4.50 -3.92 -7.41
N GLU A 95 -4.72 -3.95 -6.08
CA GLU A 95 -5.42 -2.89 -5.36
C GLU A 95 -4.73 -1.53 -5.54
N CYS A 96 -3.38 -1.48 -5.45
CA CYS A 96 -2.61 -0.26 -5.73
C CYS A 96 -2.88 0.28 -7.14
N ILE A 97 -2.78 -0.57 -8.16
CA ILE A 97 -2.99 -0.15 -9.56
C ILE A 97 -4.42 0.35 -9.78
N ARG A 98 -5.42 -0.30 -9.17
CA ARG A 98 -6.81 0.16 -9.22
C ARG A 98 -6.98 1.57 -8.66
N ILE A 99 -6.36 1.87 -7.52
CA ILE A 99 -6.41 3.22 -6.94
C ILE A 99 -5.84 4.23 -7.92
N PHE A 100 -4.68 3.97 -8.53
CA PHE A 100 -4.09 4.87 -9.52
C PHE A 100 -4.98 5.03 -10.75
N ALA A 101 -5.65 3.97 -11.21
CA ALA A 101 -6.56 4.03 -12.35
C ALA A 101 -7.79 4.92 -12.08
N THR A 102 -8.23 5.08 -10.82
CA THR A 102 -9.28 6.03 -10.47
C THR A 102 -8.83 7.50 -10.48
N LYS A 103 -7.51 7.75 -10.55
CA LYS A 103 -6.92 9.10 -10.54
C LYS A 103 -6.48 9.58 -11.92
N ALA A 104 -6.66 8.77 -12.95
CA ALA A 104 -6.25 9.07 -14.30
C ALA A 104 -7.26 8.52 -15.32
N THR A 105 -7.33 9.13 -16.49
CA THR A 105 -8.24 8.71 -17.57
C THR A 105 -7.56 7.84 -18.63
N THR A 106 -6.25 7.73 -18.58
CA THR A 106 -5.43 6.97 -19.54
C THR A 106 -4.30 6.22 -18.83
N VAL A 107 -3.79 5.17 -19.46
CA VAL A 107 -2.64 4.40 -18.98
C VAL A 107 -1.40 5.29 -18.78
N THR A 108 -1.14 6.23 -19.68
CA THR A 108 -0.04 7.19 -19.50
C THR A 108 -0.20 8.01 -18.22
N GLY A 109 -1.42 8.44 -17.91
CA GLY A 109 -1.75 9.13 -16.67
C GLY A 109 -1.54 8.23 -15.45
N ILE A 110 -1.97 6.96 -15.50
CA ILE A 110 -1.74 5.97 -14.42
C ILE A 110 -0.23 5.83 -14.14
N LEU A 111 0.59 5.68 -15.17
CA LEU A 111 2.04 5.56 -15.03
C LEU A 111 2.68 6.83 -14.44
N ALA A 112 2.16 8.01 -14.80
CA ALA A 112 2.60 9.28 -14.23
C ALA A 112 2.27 9.38 -12.72
N GLU A 113 1.05 8.99 -12.32
CA GLU A 113 0.62 8.98 -10.92
C GLU A 113 1.44 8.00 -10.08
N ILE A 114 1.71 6.79 -10.57
CA ILE A 114 2.59 5.83 -9.88
C ILE A 114 3.96 6.47 -9.60
N LYS A 115 4.55 7.09 -10.61
CA LYS A 115 5.86 7.76 -10.47
C LYS A 115 5.78 8.94 -9.49
N ARG A 116 4.71 9.74 -9.56
CA ARG A 116 4.52 10.90 -8.68
C ARG A 116 4.46 10.49 -7.22
N VAL A 117 3.70 9.45 -6.88
CA VAL A 117 3.49 9.01 -5.48
C VAL A 117 4.75 8.41 -4.89
N PHE A 118 5.44 7.52 -5.61
CA PHE A 118 6.57 6.78 -5.05
C PHE A 118 7.96 7.41 -5.32
N ASN A 119 8.08 8.30 -6.32
CA ASN A 119 9.34 9.01 -6.60
C ASN A 119 9.26 10.49 -6.20
N GLY A 120 8.19 10.92 -5.56
CA GLY A 120 8.02 12.26 -5.01
C GLY A 120 9.14 12.60 -4.02
N ASN A 121 9.38 13.89 -3.81
CA ASN A 121 10.37 14.37 -2.85
C ASN A 121 10.04 13.79 -1.45
N GLU A 122 11.02 13.16 -0.81
CA GLU A 122 11.01 12.76 0.60
C GLU A 122 11.00 13.98 1.56
N LYS A 123 10.66 15.17 1.05
CA LYS A 123 10.51 16.41 1.81
C LYS A 123 9.09 16.62 2.32
N GLY A 124 8.23 15.62 2.19
CA GLY A 124 6.93 15.64 2.82
C GLY A 124 7.07 15.52 4.34
N GLU A 125 6.16 16.13 5.04
CA GLU A 125 6.19 16.23 6.50
C GLU A 125 5.67 14.96 7.16
N ILE A 126 4.76 14.22 6.49
CA ILE A 126 4.17 12.98 6.98
C ILE A 126 4.73 11.81 6.17
N MET A 127 5.35 10.85 6.84
CA MET A 127 5.93 9.68 6.19
C MET A 127 4.93 8.51 6.18
N LEU A 128 4.63 7.98 5.00
CA LEU A 128 3.88 6.73 4.84
C LEU A 128 4.82 5.61 4.42
N SER A 129 4.75 4.47 5.09
CA SER A 129 5.66 3.34 4.82
C SER A 129 5.02 2.00 5.12
N THR A 130 5.44 0.95 4.41
CA THR A 130 5.16 -0.40 4.89
C THR A 130 5.99 -0.70 6.14
N VAL A 131 5.46 -1.56 7.03
CA VAL A 131 6.17 -1.96 8.25
C VAL A 131 7.56 -2.50 7.95
N HIS A 132 7.71 -3.25 6.85
CA HIS A 132 9.02 -3.81 6.44
C HIS A 132 10.07 -2.74 6.14
N LYS A 133 9.67 -1.63 5.50
CA LYS A 133 10.57 -0.53 5.14
C LYS A 133 10.82 0.43 6.30
N ALA A 134 9.92 0.45 7.27
CA ALA A 134 10.07 1.28 8.47
C ALA A 134 11.04 0.69 9.51
N LYS A 135 11.65 -0.47 9.22
CA LYS A 135 12.66 -1.06 10.13
C LYS A 135 13.84 -0.10 10.32
N GLY A 136 14.11 0.24 11.58
CA GLY A 136 15.16 1.20 11.95
C GLY A 136 14.71 2.67 11.96
N LEU A 137 13.48 2.99 11.54
CA LEU A 137 12.90 4.32 11.63
C LEU A 137 12.03 4.40 12.88
N GLU A 138 11.86 5.61 13.42
CA GLU A 138 11.01 5.87 14.59
C GLU A 138 10.40 7.28 14.48
N ALA A 139 9.21 7.45 15.06
CA ALA A 139 8.53 8.74 15.17
C ALA A 139 7.87 8.89 16.53
N ASP A 140 7.60 10.13 16.94
CA ASP A 140 6.89 10.37 18.19
C ASP A 140 5.48 9.79 18.16
N ASN A 141 4.77 10.00 17.06
CA ASN A 141 3.43 9.44 16.84
C ASN A 141 3.45 8.50 15.63
N VAL A 142 2.87 7.33 15.78
CA VAL A 142 2.74 6.33 14.71
C VAL A 142 1.27 5.94 14.54
N TYR A 143 0.79 6.00 13.32
CA TYR A 143 -0.54 5.57 12.92
C TYR A 143 -0.45 4.25 12.16
N ILE A 144 -1.12 3.20 12.63
CA ILE A 144 -1.16 1.90 11.96
C ILE A 144 -2.50 1.76 11.24
N LEU A 145 -2.46 1.61 9.91
CA LEU A 145 -3.65 1.43 9.07
C LEU A 145 -3.98 -0.05 8.89
N ALA A 146 -5.25 -0.33 8.56
CA ALA A 146 -5.77 -1.66 8.24
C ALA A 146 -5.39 -2.72 9.29
N THR A 147 -5.59 -2.37 10.55
CA THR A 147 -5.19 -3.20 11.70
C THR A 147 -5.94 -4.54 11.75
N GLU A 148 -7.12 -4.62 11.14
CA GLU A 148 -7.89 -5.87 10.99
C GLU A 148 -7.24 -6.88 10.03
N ARG A 149 -6.30 -6.41 9.21
CA ARG A 149 -5.52 -7.23 8.27
C ARG A 149 -4.12 -7.54 8.79
N MET A 150 -3.83 -7.23 10.07
CA MET A 150 -2.50 -7.43 10.68
C MET A 150 -2.65 -8.00 12.10
N PRO A 151 -2.16 -9.21 12.38
CA PRO A 151 -1.42 -10.11 11.50
C PRO A 151 -2.26 -10.60 10.32
N HIS A 152 -1.62 -10.98 9.21
CA HIS A 152 -2.36 -11.47 8.04
C HIS A 152 -3.06 -12.78 8.38
N PRO A 153 -4.42 -12.87 8.25
CA PRO A 153 -5.19 -14.01 8.79
C PRO A 153 -4.91 -15.35 8.07
N LYS A 154 -4.36 -15.30 6.87
CA LYS A 154 -4.01 -16.48 6.05
C LYS A 154 -2.50 -16.57 5.79
N ALA A 155 -1.68 -16.04 6.70
CA ALA A 155 -0.23 -16.15 6.56
C ALA A 155 0.22 -17.61 6.69
N SER A 156 1.17 -18.01 5.86
CA SER A 156 1.81 -19.32 5.97
C SER A 156 2.76 -19.41 7.17
N ASP A 157 3.30 -18.28 7.62
CA ASP A 157 4.13 -18.15 8.82
C ASP A 157 3.56 -17.07 9.74
N MET A 158 2.80 -17.50 10.75
CA MET A 158 2.22 -16.61 11.76
C MET A 158 3.30 -15.96 12.63
N ARG A 159 4.45 -16.60 12.83
CA ARG A 159 5.54 -16.05 13.64
C ARG A 159 6.16 -14.84 12.93
N GLU A 160 6.34 -14.91 11.62
CA GLU A 160 6.79 -13.78 10.82
C GLU A 160 5.80 -12.61 10.91
N GLU A 161 4.51 -12.86 10.79
CA GLU A 161 3.47 -11.83 10.90
C GLU A 161 3.43 -11.18 12.29
N LEU A 162 3.61 -11.94 13.36
CA LEU A 162 3.71 -11.38 14.71
C LEU A 162 4.96 -10.51 14.89
N ASN A 163 6.08 -10.88 14.26
CA ASN A 163 7.27 -10.03 14.22
C ASN A 163 7.02 -8.72 13.46
N ILE A 164 6.25 -8.75 12.39
CA ILE A 164 5.83 -7.54 11.66
C ILE A 164 4.98 -6.64 12.57
N CYS A 165 4.02 -7.22 13.30
CA CYS A 165 3.22 -6.46 14.27
C CYS A 165 4.11 -5.84 15.35
N TYR A 166 5.06 -6.58 15.91
CA TYR A 166 6.00 -6.08 16.88
C TYR A 166 6.84 -4.92 16.34
N VAL A 167 7.38 -5.06 15.13
CA VAL A 167 8.13 -3.97 14.48
C VAL A 167 7.24 -2.74 14.35
N ALA A 168 5.99 -2.85 13.89
CA ALA A 168 5.09 -1.71 13.73
C ALA A 168 4.86 -0.97 15.06
N ILE A 169 4.57 -1.70 16.12
CA ILE A 169 4.29 -1.14 17.46
C ILE A 169 5.52 -0.41 18.02
N THR A 170 6.70 -0.99 17.84
CA THR A 170 7.95 -0.44 18.39
C THR A 170 8.50 0.76 17.61
N ARG A 171 7.83 1.22 16.56
CA ARG A 171 8.23 2.46 15.84
C ARG A 171 7.77 3.73 16.55
N ALA A 172 6.77 3.64 17.44
CA ALA A 172 6.27 4.79 18.20
C ALA A 172 7.15 5.07 19.43
N LYS A 173 7.63 6.33 19.55
CA LYS A 173 8.35 6.79 20.73
C LYS A 173 7.40 7.24 21.84
N LYS A 174 6.25 7.83 21.49
CA LYS A 174 5.30 8.41 22.45
C LYS A 174 3.89 7.83 22.29
N ASN A 175 3.30 7.96 21.10
CA ASN A 175 1.90 7.61 20.88
C ASN A 175 1.74 6.65 19.70
N LEU A 176 0.90 5.63 19.92
CA LEU A 176 0.52 4.66 18.91
C LEU A 176 -0.98 4.76 18.65
N HIS A 177 -1.36 4.98 17.39
CA HIS A 177 -2.73 5.13 16.94
C HIS A 177 -3.12 3.97 16.02
N TYR A 178 -4.16 3.23 16.40
CA TYR A 178 -4.73 2.19 15.54
C TYR A 178 -5.89 2.77 14.72
N CYS A 179 -5.73 2.79 13.39
CA CYS A 179 -6.71 3.30 12.43
C CYS A 179 -7.27 2.13 11.62
N GLY A 180 -8.53 1.80 11.88
CA GLY A 180 -9.22 0.67 11.29
C GLY A 180 -10.27 0.11 12.25
N PRO A 181 -11.13 -0.83 11.83
CA PRO A 181 -11.99 -1.54 12.75
C PRO A 181 -11.14 -2.23 13.83
N LYS A 182 -11.61 -2.22 15.09
CA LYS A 182 -10.89 -2.91 16.16
C LYS A 182 -10.68 -4.36 15.78
N PRO A 183 -9.47 -4.92 15.97
CA PRO A 183 -9.29 -6.37 15.84
C PRO A 183 -10.30 -7.02 16.79
N ASN A 184 -11.07 -7.99 16.28
CA ASN A 184 -11.96 -8.78 17.12
C ASN A 184 -11.08 -9.43 18.18
N SER A 185 -11.20 -8.97 19.42
CA SER A 185 -10.66 -9.66 20.60
C SER A 185 -11.41 -10.99 20.71
N ARG A 186 -10.82 -12.04 20.19
CA ARG A 186 -11.18 -13.41 20.53
C ARG A 186 -10.23 -13.93 21.59
#